data_720751462120341c01ad285f3062ccad
#
_entry.id   720751462120341c01ad285f3062ccad
#
_cell.length_a   1.000
_cell.length_b   1.000
_cell.length_c   1.000
_cell.angle_alpha   90.00
_cell.angle_beta   90.00
_cell.angle_gamma   90.00
#
_symmetry.space_group_name_H-M   'P 1'
#
loop_
_entity.id
_entity.type
_entity.pdbx_description
1 polymer ?
#
loop_
_entity_poly.entity_id
_entity_poly.type
_entity_poly.pdbx_seq_one_letter_code
_entity_poly.pdbx_strand_id
1 'polypeptide(L)'
;MFKPAKIVWIAATLIVCAHVRWTVADSQPVPAARKAGEYPLTADSLVQANVPQGKLEGPLEFHSKFIPNTVRRYWIFVPAQYDGKKPASVLVFQDGQRATNPTGPLRVQNVLTNLIRKGEIPVTIGIFVTPGNTSEHYPDNLGMSNPNHRAEEYDALNDAYARFVIDELLPTVGAKYRLTDDPEQRVIGGTSSGAICAFTVAWRHPEAFHKVISIIGSFTGIGYRPAEDDKVFPGGDLYPTLIRKNPIKPLKIFLQDGSNDLDNEHGNWFLANQQMLKALEWANSEADRQHSNGPRYRIAHVWGDGSHSDDHGGAILPDILRWMWKE
;
A
#
# COMPACT_ATOMS: atom_id res chain seq x y z
N MET A 1 -40.62 -67.31 42.45
CA MET A 1 -40.98 -66.59 41.20
C MET A 1 -40.00 -65.46 41.03
N PHE A 2 -38.95 -65.68 40.26
CA PHE A 2 -37.93 -64.68 40.01
C PHE A 2 -38.27 -64.04 38.66
N LYS A 3 -38.34 -62.68 38.65
CA LYS A 3 -38.46 -61.87 37.43
C LYS A 3 -37.06 -61.60 36.86
N PRO A 4 -36.85 -61.70 35.54
CA PRO A 4 -35.56 -61.42 34.96
C PRO A 4 -35.30 -59.87 34.80
N ALA A 5 -34.07 -59.46 35.06
CA ALA A 5 -33.58 -58.11 34.90
C ALA A 5 -33.37 -57.80 33.37
N LYS A 6 -33.85 -56.63 32.94
CA LYS A 6 -33.58 -56.09 31.59
C LYS A 6 -32.22 -55.45 31.56
N ILE A 7 -31.33 -55.96 30.71
CA ILE A 7 -30.05 -55.35 30.39
C ILE A 7 -30.30 -54.22 29.34
N VAL A 8 -30.00 -52.98 29.70
CA VAL A 8 -30.03 -51.84 28.81
C VAL A 8 -28.62 -51.66 28.21
N TRP A 9 -28.52 -51.83 26.91
CA TRP A 9 -27.28 -51.50 26.17
C TRP A 9 -27.23 -50.01 25.94
N ILE A 10 -26.19 -49.30 26.53
CA ILE A 10 -25.89 -47.92 26.20
C ILE A 10 -24.88 -47.95 25.02
N ALA A 11 -25.37 -47.54 23.85
CA ALA A 11 -24.52 -47.32 22.70
C ALA A 11 -23.68 -46.03 22.93
N ALA A 12 -22.37 -46.17 23.13
CA ALA A 12 -21.45 -45.08 23.19
C ALA A 12 -21.16 -44.57 21.76
N THR A 13 -21.70 -43.41 21.41
CA THR A 13 -21.40 -42.76 20.15
C THR A 13 -20.04 -42.08 20.31
N LEU A 14 -19.02 -42.60 19.65
CA LEU A 14 -17.69 -41.98 19.51
C LEU A 14 -17.81 -40.75 18.60
N ILE A 15 -17.77 -39.56 19.18
CA ILE A 15 -17.60 -38.32 18.45
C ILE A 15 -16.10 -38.22 18.07
N VAL A 16 -15.80 -38.46 16.79
CA VAL A 16 -14.49 -38.20 16.22
C VAL A 16 -14.36 -36.70 16.02
N CYS A 17 -13.72 -36.02 16.96
CA CYS A 17 -13.28 -34.65 16.75
C CYS A 17 -12.16 -34.62 15.73
N ALA A 18 -12.49 -34.29 14.47
CA ALA A 18 -11.49 -33.98 13.47
C ALA A 18 -10.78 -32.68 13.87
N HIS A 19 -9.58 -32.81 14.41
CA HIS A 19 -8.69 -31.67 14.63
C HIS A 19 -8.21 -31.17 13.27
N VAL A 20 -8.81 -30.09 12.76
CA VAL A 20 -8.25 -29.35 11.64
C VAL A 20 -6.99 -28.65 12.15
N ARG A 21 -5.84 -29.25 11.84
CA ARG A 21 -4.56 -28.57 12.02
C ARG A 21 -4.44 -27.49 10.96
N TRP A 22 -4.61 -26.25 11.35
CA TRP A 22 -4.18 -25.12 10.56
C TRP A 22 -2.64 -25.19 10.48
N THR A 23 -2.11 -25.57 9.34
CA THR A 23 -0.70 -25.40 9.05
C THR A 23 -0.42 -23.91 8.98
N VAL A 24 0.34 -23.40 9.93
CA VAL A 24 0.94 -22.07 9.88
C VAL A 24 1.74 -22.02 8.57
N ALA A 25 1.35 -21.10 7.70
CA ALA A 25 2.00 -20.89 6.42
C ALA A 25 3.50 -20.67 6.64
N ASP A 26 4.29 -21.28 5.77
CA ASP A 26 5.73 -21.20 5.65
C ASP A 26 6.36 -19.94 6.24
N SER A 27 7.09 -20.10 7.32
CA SER A 27 8.04 -19.09 7.79
C SER A 27 9.13 -18.97 6.73
N GLN A 28 9.11 -17.87 5.97
CA GLN A 28 10.22 -17.52 5.09
C GLN A 28 11.51 -17.49 5.93
N PRO A 29 12.65 -17.95 5.39
CA PRO A 29 13.89 -17.96 6.12
C PRO A 29 14.21 -16.55 6.63
N VAL A 30 14.43 -16.44 7.95
CA VAL A 30 14.86 -15.20 8.59
C VAL A 30 16.19 -14.79 7.93
N PRO A 31 16.28 -13.60 7.32
CA PRO A 31 17.55 -13.12 6.77
C PRO A 31 18.63 -13.12 7.86
N ALA A 32 19.89 -13.40 7.47
CA ALA A 32 21.03 -13.36 8.36
C ALA A 32 21.05 -12.11 9.23
N ALA A 33 21.47 -12.24 10.50
CA ALA A 33 21.47 -11.18 11.50
C ALA A 33 22.07 -9.87 10.94
N ARG A 34 21.20 -8.90 10.70
CA ARG A 34 21.50 -7.56 10.22
C ARG A 34 21.88 -6.70 11.43
N LYS A 35 22.79 -5.73 11.26
CA LYS A 35 22.97 -4.70 12.30
C LYS A 35 21.69 -3.86 12.41
N ALA A 36 21.35 -3.48 13.63
CA ALA A 36 20.21 -2.62 13.89
C ALA A 36 20.28 -1.34 13.02
N GLY A 37 19.17 -0.97 12.38
CA GLY A 37 19.06 0.20 11.51
C GLY A 37 19.70 0.08 10.12
N GLU A 38 20.38 -1.03 9.78
CA GLU A 38 20.93 -1.24 8.43
C GLU A 38 19.94 -1.99 7.54
N TYR A 39 19.60 -1.42 6.39
CA TYR A 39 18.66 -1.95 5.42
C TYR A 39 19.29 -2.05 4.02
N PRO A 40 20.22 -3.01 3.78
CA PRO A 40 20.88 -3.14 2.50
C PRO A 40 19.89 -3.53 1.40
N LEU A 41 20.05 -2.90 0.24
CA LEU A 41 19.28 -3.24 -0.94
C LEU A 41 19.69 -4.62 -1.47
N THR A 42 18.70 -5.38 -1.93
CA THR A 42 18.94 -6.67 -2.61
C THR A 42 19.28 -6.45 -4.08
N ALA A 43 19.75 -7.50 -4.76
CA ALA A 43 19.99 -7.47 -6.20
C ALA A 43 18.75 -7.06 -7.00
N ASP A 44 17.54 -7.33 -6.49
CA ASP A 44 16.29 -6.96 -7.16
C ASP A 44 16.03 -5.45 -7.19
N SER A 45 16.67 -4.68 -6.31
CA SER A 45 16.59 -3.21 -6.30
C SER A 45 17.69 -2.54 -7.11
N LEU A 46 18.63 -3.31 -7.69
CA LEU A 46 19.78 -2.78 -8.42
C LEU A 46 19.63 -3.00 -9.93
N VAL A 47 20.26 -2.14 -10.71
CA VAL A 47 20.39 -2.36 -12.16
C VAL A 47 21.21 -3.63 -12.38
N GLN A 48 20.67 -4.58 -13.13
CA GLN A 48 21.34 -5.85 -13.44
C GLN A 48 21.83 -5.84 -14.89
N ALA A 49 23.08 -6.27 -15.08
CA ALA A 49 23.63 -6.51 -16.41
C ALA A 49 22.78 -7.57 -17.14
N ASN A 50 22.57 -7.39 -18.44
CA ASN A 50 21.81 -8.31 -19.30
C ASN A 50 20.31 -8.44 -19.00
N VAL A 51 19.74 -7.54 -18.18
CA VAL A 51 18.29 -7.40 -18.02
C VAL A 51 17.83 -6.24 -18.90
N PRO A 52 16.92 -6.49 -19.86
CA PRO A 52 16.35 -5.41 -20.68
C PRO A 52 15.67 -4.38 -19.77
N GLN A 53 16.17 -3.15 -19.82
CA GLN A 53 15.64 -2.06 -19.00
C GLN A 53 14.35 -1.55 -19.61
N GLY A 54 13.38 -1.20 -18.74
CA GLY A 54 12.21 -0.46 -19.16
C GLY A 54 12.56 1.00 -19.51
N LYS A 55 11.58 1.71 -20.05
CA LYS A 55 11.69 3.14 -20.35
C LYS A 55 11.02 3.95 -19.25
N LEU A 56 11.73 4.89 -18.66
CA LEU A 56 11.18 5.91 -17.78
C LEU A 56 10.93 7.18 -18.58
N GLU A 57 9.67 7.56 -18.74
CA GLU A 57 9.26 8.79 -19.43
C GLU A 57 8.97 9.87 -18.40
N GLY A 58 9.39 11.08 -18.66
CA GLY A 58 9.19 12.22 -17.75
C GLY A 58 10.52 12.82 -17.25
N PRO A 59 10.44 13.81 -16.34
CA PRO A 59 9.20 14.31 -15.72
C PRO A 59 8.27 15.02 -16.73
N LEU A 60 6.98 14.78 -16.56
CA LEU A 60 5.90 15.48 -17.28
C LEU A 60 5.12 16.33 -16.28
N GLU A 61 4.67 17.51 -16.68
CA GLU A 61 3.83 18.37 -15.82
C GLU A 61 2.35 18.04 -15.98
N PHE A 62 1.60 18.19 -14.90
CA PHE A 62 0.16 17.96 -14.84
C PHE A 62 -0.52 19.00 -13.96
N HIS A 63 -1.59 19.61 -14.49
CA HIS A 63 -2.49 20.51 -13.77
C HIS A 63 -3.85 19.82 -13.57
N SER A 64 -4.22 19.64 -12.30
CA SER A 64 -5.48 18.97 -11.96
C SER A 64 -6.64 19.94 -11.90
N LYS A 65 -7.82 19.53 -12.38
CA LYS A 65 -9.08 20.25 -12.21
C LYS A 65 -9.67 20.01 -10.81
N PHE A 66 -9.38 18.84 -10.20
CA PHE A 66 -9.86 18.51 -8.86
C PHE A 66 -9.05 19.18 -7.75
N ILE A 67 -7.80 19.57 -8.06
CA ILE A 67 -6.91 20.30 -7.16
C ILE A 67 -6.39 21.53 -7.92
N PRO A 68 -7.22 22.55 -8.08
CA PRO A 68 -6.90 23.72 -8.90
C PRO A 68 -5.72 24.50 -8.34
N ASN A 69 -5.10 25.31 -9.19
CA ASN A 69 -3.95 26.15 -8.87
C ASN A 69 -2.70 25.38 -8.41
N THR A 70 -2.61 24.11 -8.77
CA THR A 70 -1.43 23.25 -8.48
C THR A 70 -0.88 22.65 -9.74
N VAL A 71 0.44 22.54 -9.81
CA VAL A 71 1.18 21.77 -10.81
C VAL A 71 1.94 20.65 -10.12
N ARG A 72 2.04 19.49 -10.76
CA ARG A 72 2.80 18.35 -10.27
C ARG A 72 3.60 17.71 -11.39
N ARG A 73 4.62 16.95 -11.03
CA ARG A 73 5.38 16.12 -11.98
C ARG A 73 4.98 14.68 -11.86
N TYR A 74 4.97 13.98 -12.98
CA TYR A 74 4.80 12.54 -13.00
C TYR A 74 5.73 11.87 -14.01
N TRP A 75 6.01 10.60 -13.77
CA TRP A 75 6.81 9.74 -14.64
C TRP A 75 6.01 8.49 -14.97
N ILE A 76 6.25 7.94 -16.15
CA ILE A 76 5.65 6.68 -16.59
C ILE A 76 6.80 5.70 -16.83
N PHE A 77 6.85 4.64 -16.06
CA PHE A 77 7.75 3.53 -16.30
C PHE A 77 7.05 2.47 -17.14
N VAL A 78 7.59 2.19 -18.33
CA VAL A 78 7.08 1.16 -19.25
C VAL A 78 8.11 0.03 -19.29
N PRO A 79 7.78 -1.16 -18.76
CA PRO A 79 8.72 -2.27 -18.74
C PRO A 79 9.00 -2.79 -20.17
N ALA A 80 10.20 -3.33 -20.39
CA ALA A 80 10.61 -3.83 -21.69
C ALA A 80 9.71 -4.95 -22.26
N GLN A 81 8.97 -5.65 -21.38
CA GLN A 81 8.05 -6.72 -21.72
C GLN A 81 6.67 -6.23 -22.17
N TYR A 82 6.37 -4.93 -22.04
CA TYR A 82 5.10 -4.38 -22.47
C TYR A 82 5.06 -4.23 -24.00
N ASP A 83 4.11 -4.92 -24.65
CA ASP A 83 3.93 -4.92 -26.11
C ASP A 83 2.60 -4.28 -26.59
N GLY A 84 1.80 -3.78 -25.66
CA GLY A 84 0.50 -3.15 -25.95
C GLY A 84 -0.63 -4.11 -26.33
N LYS A 85 -0.37 -5.42 -26.49
CA LYS A 85 -1.41 -6.39 -26.90
C LYS A 85 -2.41 -6.70 -25.79
N LYS A 86 -1.93 -6.72 -24.54
CA LYS A 86 -2.77 -6.94 -23.35
C LYS A 86 -2.71 -5.71 -22.44
N PRO A 87 -3.79 -5.42 -21.68
CA PRO A 87 -3.72 -4.41 -20.64
C PRO A 87 -2.63 -4.74 -19.63
N ALA A 88 -1.79 -3.76 -19.27
CA ALA A 88 -0.79 -3.90 -18.23
C ALA A 88 -1.44 -3.71 -16.85
N SER A 89 -0.91 -4.40 -15.84
CA SER A 89 -1.15 -4.05 -14.43
C SER A 89 -0.60 -2.66 -14.14
N VAL A 90 -1.06 -2.02 -13.06
CA VAL A 90 -0.69 -0.64 -12.73
C VAL A 90 -0.14 -0.56 -11.30
N LEU A 91 0.96 0.16 -11.16
CA LEU A 91 1.46 0.63 -9.86
C LEU A 91 1.49 2.16 -9.88
N VAL A 92 0.63 2.81 -9.09
CA VAL A 92 0.74 4.25 -8.78
C VAL A 92 1.54 4.40 -7.50
N PHE A 93 2.63 5.19 -7.52
CA PHE A 93 3.44 5.40 -6.33
C PHE A 93 3.65 6.91 -6.07
N GLN A 94 3.33 7.31 -4.85
CA GLN A 94 3.40 8.70 -4.42
C GLN A 94 4.85 9.15 -4.22
N ASP A 95 5.06 10.49 -4.17
CA ASP A 95 6.40 11.09 -4.10
C ASP A 95 7.32 10.58 -5.22
N GLY A 96 6.86 10.74 -6.46
CA GLY A 96 7.49 10.18 -7.66
C GLY A 96 8.98 10.51 -7.82
N GLN A 97 9.42 11.69 -7.37
CA GLN A 97 10.83 12.10 -7.36
C GLN A 97 11.69 11.19 -6.46
N ARG A 98 11.12 10.67 -5.36
CA ARG A 98 11.79 9.72 -4.45
C ARG A 98 11.71 8.30 -5.00
N ALA A 99 10.55 7.91 -5.51
CA ALA A 99 10.32 6.59 -6.09
C ALA A 99 11.27 6.29 -7.27
N THR A 100 11.54 7.29 -8.12
CA THR A 100 12.38 7.15 -9.33
C THR A 100 13.85 7.45 -9.11
N ASN A 101 14.26 7.91 -7.91
CA ASN A 101 15.65 8.25 -7.63
C ASN A 101 16.58 7.03 -7.82
N PRO A 102 17.52 7.05 -8.77
CA PRO A 102 18.37 5.89 -9.08
C PRO A 102 19.38 5.56 -7.97
N THR A 103 19.66 6.52 -7.08
CA THR A 103 20.57 6.36 -5.94
C THR A 103 19.83 6.29 -4.60
N GLY A 104 18.51 6.51 -4.60
CA GLY A 104 17.67 6.43 -3.41
C GLY A 104 17.41 4.99 -2.97
N PRO A 105 16.75 4.80 -1.83
CA PRO A 105 16.45 3.47 -1.31
C PRO A 105 15.32 2.75 -2.07
N LEU A 106 14.32 3.45 -2.60
CA LEU A 106 13.14 2.83 -3.21
C LEU A 106 13.39 2.20 -4.58
N ARG A 107 13.98 2.97 -5.52
CA ARG A 107 14.36 2.49 -6.88
C ARG A 107 13.26 1.66 -7.54
N VAL A 108 12.01 2.11 -7.48
CA VAL A 108 10.83 1.32 -7.84
C VAL A 108 10.91 0.76 -9.26
N GLN A 109 11.44 1.55 -10.21
CA GLN A 109 11.61 1.11 -11.62
C GLN A 109 12.58 -0.08 -11.75
N ASN A 110 13.65 -0.14 -10.93
CA ASN A 110 14.58 -1.27 -10.96
C ASN A 110 13.92 -2.53 -10.42
N VAL A 111 13.16 -2.39 -9.32
CA VAL A 111 12.42 -3.52 -8.74
C VAL A 111 11.40 -4.05 -9.75
N LEU A 112 10.59 -3.19 -10.36
CA LEU A 112 9.65 -3.60 -11.41
C LEU A 112 10.37 -4.30 -12.56
N THR A 113 11.48 -3.73 -13.07
CA THR A 113 12.27 -4.33 -14.15
C THR A 113 12.68 -5.76 -13.82
N ASN A 114 13.28 -5.95 -12.64
CA ASN A 114 13.84 -7.24 -12.25
C ASN A 114 12.77 -8.30 -11.97
N LEU A 115 11.71 -7.95 -11.26
CA LEU A 115 10.63 -8.88 -10.91
C LEU A 115 9.78 -9.28 -12.13
N ILE A 116 9.49 -8.33 -13.03
CA ILE A 116 8.78 -8.63 -14.30
C ILE A 116 9.64 -9.55 -15.16
N ARG A 117 10.97 -9.29 -15.27
CA ARG A 117 11.89 -10.13 -16.03
C ARG A 117 11.94 -11.56 -15.49
N LYS A 118 11.84 -11.75 -14.17
CA LYS A 118 11.79 -13.06 -13.52
C LYS A 118 10.44 -13.76 -13.65
N GLY A 119 9.39 -13.05 -14.07
CA GLY A 119 8.01 -13.56 -14.10
C GLY A 119 7.38 -13.67 -12.71
N GLU A 120 7.93 -12.98 -11.71
CA GLU A 120 7.46 -13.02 -10.31
C GLU A 120 6.28 -12.05 -10.08
N ILE A 121 6.14 -11.05 -10.95
CA ILE A 121 4.98 -10.15 -11.02
C ILE A 121 4.55 -9.97 -12.48
N PRO A 122 3.29 -9.61 -12.74
CA PRO A 122 2.82 -9.36 -14.10
C PRO A 122 3.50 -8.14 -14.72
N VAL A 123 3.35 -8.00 -16.05
CA VAL A 123 3.77 -6.79 -16.77
C VAL A 123 3.02 -5.60 -16.20
N THR A 124 3.74 -4.71 -15.50
CA THR A 124 3.18 -3.61 -14.71
C THR A 124 3.76 -2.29 -15.19
N ILE A 125 2.89 -1.35 -15.56
CA ILE A 125 3.27 0.04 -15.82
C ILE A 125 3.30 0.78 -14.48
N GLY A 126 4.43 1.44 -14.21
CA GLY A 126 4.60 2.30 -13.04
C GLY A 126 4.23 3.75 -13.36
N ILE A 127 3.43 4.38 -12.51
CA ILE A 127 3.07 5.79 -12.58
C ILE A 127 3.54 6.44 -11.28
N PHE A 128 4.55 7.27 -11.36
CA PHE A 128 5.19 7.91 -10.21
C PHE A 128 4.82 9.38 -10.22
N VAL A 129 4.20 9.89 -9.16
CA VAL A 129 3.62 11.23 -9.17
C VAL A 129 4.01 12.00 -7.92
N THR A 130 4.41 13.27 -8.08
CA THR A 130 4.64 14.18 -6.97
C THR A 130 3.30 14.72 -6.46
N PRO A 131 3.22 15.16 -5.20
CA PRO A 131 2.14 16.06 -4.81
C PRO A 131 2.21 17.36 -5.61
N GLY A 132 1.19 18.19 -5.50
CA GLY A 132 1.13 19.48 -6.16
C GLY A 132 2.04 20.53 -5.54
N ASN A 133 2.43 21.50 -6.36
CA ASN A 133 3.03 22.74 -5.95
C ASN A 133 2.13 23.91 -6.40
N THR A 134 1.92 24.89 -5.54
CA THR A 134 1.11 26.08 -5.86
C THR A 134 1.93 27.10 -6.67
N SER A 135 2.12 26.79 -7.96
CA SER A 135 2.82 27.62 -8.93
C SER A 135 2.34 27.30 -10.34
N GLU A 136 2.62 28.16 -11.31
CA GLU A 136 2.27 27.97 -12.71
C GLU A 136 3.06 26.79 -13.32
N HIS A 137 4.37 26.71 -13.00
CA HIS A 137 5.26 25.63 -13.42
C HIS A 137 5.88 24.94 -12.20
N TYR A 138 6.19 23.68 -12.32
CA TYR A 138 6.82 22.93 -11.24
C TYR A 138 8.26 23.43 -11.01
N PRO A 139 8.63 23.79 -9.77
CA PRO A 139 9.94 24.36 -9.49
C PRO A 139 11.08 23.35 -9.72
N ASP A 140 12.04 23.69 -10.59
CA ASP A 140 13.18 22.82 -10.91
C ASP A 140 14.16 22.64 -9.73
N ASN A 141 14.19 23.60 -8.82
CA ASN A 141 15.10 23.61 -7.68
C ASN A 141 14.61 22.77 -6.48
N LEU A 142 13.40 22.18 -6.55
CA LEU A 142 12.91 21.33 -5.46
C LEU A 142 13.74 20.05 -5.31
N GLY A 143 14.27 19.49 -6.42
CA GLY A 143 15.02 18.24 -6.37
C GLY A 143 14.23 17.12 -5.70
N MET A 144 14.73 16.66 -4.53
CA MET A 144 14.08 15.63 -3.70
C MET A 144 13.14 16.20 -2.63
N SER A 145 13.09 17.53 -2.48
CA SER A 145 12.24 18.20 -1.50
C SER A 145 10.76 18.05 -1.85
N ASN A 146 9.92 18.13 -0.83
CA ASN A 146 8.47 18.04 -1.03
C ASN A 146 7.92 19.35 -1.60
N PRO A 147 7.02 19.28 -2.60
CA PRO A 147 6.23 20.42 -3.03
C PRO A 147 5.37 20.99 -1.90
N ASN A 148 5.05 22.28 -1.99
CA ASN A 148 4.40 23.01 -0.91
C ASN A 148 2.92 22.64 -0.65
N HIS A 149 2.27 21.91 -1.57
CA HIS A 149 0.88 21.48 -1.42
C HIS A 149 0.75 20.01 -0.97
N ARG A 150 1.86 19.40 -0.51
CA ARG A 150 1.88 17.97 -0.16
C ARG A 150 0.96 17.63 1.00
N ALA A 151 0.98 18.42 2.08
CA ALA A 151 0.16 18.15 3.26
C ALA A 151 -1.34 18.27 2.97
N GLU A 152 -1.73 19.29 2.20
CA GLU A 152 -3.11 19.54 1.81
C GLU A 152 -3.69 18.43 0.93
N GLU A 153 -2.84 17.77 0.15
CA GLU A 153 -3.26 16.67 -0.74
C GLU A 153 -3.18 15.31 -0.06
N TYR A 154 -2.07 15.03 0.62
CA TYR A 154 -1.77 13.69 1.08
C TYR A 154 -2.35 13.39 2.46
N ASP A 155 -2.39 14.37 3.37
CA ASP A 155 -2.86 14.17 4.73
C ASP A 155 -4.38 14.45 4.87
N ALA A 156 -5.02 14.93 3.81
CA ALA A 156 -6.46 15.15 3.77
C ALA A 156 -7.20 13.82 3.53
N LEU A 157 -8.17 13.51 4.41
CA LEU A 157 -9.00 12.32 4.27
C LEU A 157 -10.20 12.55 3.33
N ASN A 158 -10.08 13.45 2.36
CA ASN A 158 -11.13 13.80 1.39
C ASN A 158 -10.95 13.03 0.07
N ASP A 159 -11.78 13.37 -0.92
CA ASP A 159 -11.89 12.69 -2.20
C ASP A 159 -11.08 13.33 -3.33
N ALA A 160 -10.58 14.55 -3.13
CA ALA A 160 -10.00 15.34 -4.23
C ALA A 160 -8.80 14.65 -4.89
N TYR A 161 -7.88 14.11 -4.08
CA TYR A 161 -6.71 13.41 -4.61
C TYR A 161 -7.08 12.08 -5.30
N ALA A 162 -8.05 11.34 -4.76
CA ALA A 162 -8.55 10.13 -5.39
C ALA A 162 -9.13 10.43 -6.79
N ARG A 163 -9.96 11.50 -6.90
CA ARG A 163 -10.52 11.94 -8.16
C ARG A 163 -9.44 12.37 -9.16
N PHE A 164 -8.42 13.09 -8.70
CA PHE A 164 -7.26 13.41 -9.54
C PHE A 164 -6.60 12.14 -10.11
N VAL A 165 -6.30 11.15 -9.27
CA VAL A 165 -5.64 9.93 -9.72
C VAL A 165 -6.53 9.14 -10.68
N ILE A 166 -7.80 8.92 -10.33
CA ILE A 166 -8.71 8.01 -11.03
C ILE A 166 -9.29 8.65 -12.30
N ASP A 167 -9.74 9.92 -12.21
CA ASP A 167 -10.49 10.56 -13.29
C ASP A 167 -9.61 11.40 -14.22
N GLU A 168 -8.35 11.70 -13.83
CA GLU A 168 -7.46 12.52 -14.66
C GLU A 168 -6.13 11.80 -14.98
N LEU A 169 -5.36 11.36 -13.97
CA LEU A 169 -4.02 10.81 -14.19
C LEU A 169 -4.07 9.45 -14.92
N LEU A 170 -4.88 8.51 -14.43
CA LEU A 170 -5.03 7.20 -15.07
C LEU A 170 -5.55 7.31 -16.51
N PRO A 171 -6.60 8.10 -16.83
CA PRO A 171 -7.02 8.31 -18.22
C PRO A 171 -5.96 8.96 -19.10
N THR A 172 -5.19 9.92 -18.57
CA THR A 172 -4.09 10.57 -19.30
C THR A 172 -3.01 9.56 -19.73
N VAL A 173 -2.61 8.68 -18.81
CA VAL A 173 -1.67 7.60 -19.12
C VAL A 173 -2.32 6.54 -20.01
N GLY A 174 -3.60 6.23 -19.76
CA GLY A 174 -4.42 5.28 -20.52
C GLY A 174 -4.63 5.67 -21.98
N ALA A 175 -4.57 6.95 -22.31
CA ALA A 175 -4.62 7.42 -23.68
C ALA A 175 -3.38 7.00 -24.50
N LYS A 176 -2.25 6.70 -23.83
CA LYS A 176 -0.99 6.31 -24.45
C LYS A 176 -0.69 4.82 -24.29
N TYR A 177 -1.08 4.24 -23.16
CA TYR A 177 -0.79 2.86 -22.77
C TYR A 177 -2.04 2.11 -22.38
N ARG A 178 -2.17 0.87 -22.83
CA ARG A 178 -3.31 0.04 -22.47
C ARG A 178 -3.17 -0.43 -21.02
N LEU A 179 -3.85 0.24 -20.10
CA LEU A 179 -3.91 -0.09 -18.68
C LEU A 179 -5.09 -1.02 -18.40
N THR A 180 -4.98 -1.85 -17.38
CA THR A 180 -6.10 -2.65 -16.88
C THR A 180 -7.12 -1.78 -16.14
N ASP A 181 -8.40 -2.17 -16.19
CA ASP A 181 -9.46 -1.60 -15.36
C ASP A 181 -9.80 -2.46 -14.14
N ASP A 182 -9.19 -3.64 -14.05
CA ASP A 182 -9.38 -4.56 -12.93
C ASP A 182 -8.69 -4.02 -11.67
N PRO A 183 -9.42 -3.70 -10.58
CA PRO A 183 -8.85 -3.21 -9.33
C PRO A 183 -7.90 -4.21 -8.65
N GLU A 184 -8.06 -5.52 -8.90
CA GLU A 184 -7.12 -6.56 -8.43
C GLU A 184 -5.76 -6.50 -9.16
N GLN A 185 -5.67 -5.81 -10.28
CA GLN A 185 -4.45 -5.60 -11.04
C GLN A 185 -3.89 -4.18 -10.89
N ARG A 186 -4.45 -3.39 -9.95
CA ARG A 186 -4.01 -2.03 -9.64
C ARG A 186 -3.51 -1.92 -8.20
N VAL A 187 -2.29 -1.43 -8.05
CA VAL A 187 -1.64 -1.16 -6.76
C VAL A 187 -1.43 0.34 -6.63
N ILE A 188 -1.69 0.88 -5.47
CA ILE A 188 -1.31 2.24 -5.10
C ILE A 188 -0.46 2.22 -3.84
N GLY A 189 0.61 3.02 -3.78
CA GLY A 189 1.52 3.00 -2.64
C GLY A 189 2.26 4.30 -2.43
N GLY A 190 2.94 4.39 -1.30
CA GLY A 190 3.76 5.53 -0.94
C GLY A 190 4.41 5.37 0.43
N THR A 191 5.09 6.42 0.84
CA THR A 191 5.78 6.52 2.13
C THR A 191 5.26 7.69 2.95
N SER A 192 5.16 7.55 4.27
CA SER A 192 4.73 8.62 5.18
C SER A 192 3.33 9.17 4.80
N SER A 193 3.20 10.48 4.57
CA SER A 193 1.96 11.08 4.04
C SER A 193 1.56 10.48 2.68
N GLY A 194 2.51 10.07 1.83
CA GLY A 194 2.20 9.36 0.58
C GLY A 194 1.53 8.00 0.81
N ALA A 195 1.83 7.34 1.93
CA ALA A 195 1.22 6.06 2.29
C ALA A 195 -0.24 6.21 2.75
N ILE A 196 -0.54 7.20 3.61
CA ILE A 196 -1.92 7.47 4.00
C ILE A 196 -2.75 8.00 2.82
N CYS A 197 -2.16 8.80 1.93
CA CYS A 197 -2.78 9.22 0.69
C CYS A 197 -3.19 8.00 -0.17
N ALA A 198 -2.27 7.06 -0.39
CA ALA A 198 -2.54 5.82 -1.13
C ALA A 198 -3.65 5.00 -0.47
N PHE A 199 -3.62 4.87 0.87
CA PHE A 199 -4.68 4.19 1.61
C PHE A 199 -6.02 4.91 1.45
N THR A 200 -6.05 6.24 1.54
CA THR A 200 -7.26 7.05 1.38
C THR A 200 -7.89 6.85 0.00
N VAL A 201 -7.09 6.84 -1.08
CA VAL A 201 -7.58 6.56 -2.44
C VAL A 201 -8.26 5.19 -2.50
N ALA A 202 -7.60 4.13 -2.09
CA ALA A 202 -8.16 2.77 -2.14
C ALA A 202 -9.34 2.58 -1.17
N TRP A 203 -9.29 3.21 0.00
CA TRP A 203 -10.39 3.16 0.97
C TRP A 203 -11.67 3.80 0.44
N ARG A 204 -11.55 4.94 -0.27
CA ARG A 204 -12.69 5.65 -0.84
C ARG A 204 -13.18 5.02 -2.13
N HIS A 205 -12.26 4.51 -2.94
CA HIS A 205 -12.51 3.95 -4.27
C HIS A 205 -11.98 2.51 -4.40
N PRO A 206 -12.54 1.56 -3.64
CA PRO A 206 -12.13 0.16 -3.78
C PRO A 206 -12.45 -0.41 -5.17
N GLU A 207 -13.38 0.18 -5.92
CA GLU A 207 -13.65 -0.17 -7.32
C GLU A 207 -12.50 0.20 -8.28
N ALA A 208 -11.58 1.07 -7.85
CA ALA A 208 -10.43 1.48 -8.65
C ALA A 208 -9.12 0.81 -8.24
N PHE A 209 -8.93 0.56 -6.94
CA PHE A 209 -7.72 -0.05 -6.37
C PHE A 209 -8.05 -1.00 -5.24
N HIS A 210 -7.64 -2.27 -5.35
CA HIS A 210 -7.74 -3.23 -4.27
C HIS A 210 -6.44 -3.39 -3.45
N LYS A 211 -5.31 -2.84 -3.90
CA LYS A 211 -3.99 -3.14 -3.33
C LYS A 211 -3.28 -1.87 -2.87
N VAL A 212 -2.83 -1.87 -1.61
CA VAL A 212 -2.20 -0.71 -0.95
C VAL A 212 -0.85 -1.08 -0.37
N ILE A 213 0.18 -0.31 -0.72
CA ILE A 213 1.50 -0.36 -0.08
C ILE A 213 1.64 0.86 0.84
N SER A 214 1.78 0.62 2.13
CA SER A 214 2.01 1.64 3.15
C SER A 214 3.36 1.42 3.82
N ILE A 215 4.29 2.30 3.55
CA ILE A 215 5.62 2.34 4.17
C ILE A 215 5.65 3.52 5.13
N ILE A 216 5.98 3.30 6.41
CA ILE A 216 6.01 4.34 7.47
C ILE A 216 4.78 5.27 7.42
N GLY A 217 3.58 4.69 7.33
CA GLY A 217 2.35 5.44 7.03
C GLY A 217 1.96 6.45 8.11
N SER A 218 1.60 7.67 7.70
CA SER A 218 1.21 8.77 8.60
C SER A 218 -0.22 8.63 9.12
N PHE A 219 -0.56 7.49 9.74
CA PHE A 219 -1.87 7.28 10.37
C PHE A 219 -2.00 7.99 11.73
N THR A 220 -1.42 9.18 11.83
CA THR A 220 -1.33 10.03 13.01
C THR A 220 -2.18 11.29 12.84
N GLY A 221 -2.13 12.19 13.82
CA GLY A 221 -2.83 13.47 13.80
C GLY A 221 -2.24 14.52 12.85
N ILE A 222 -1.28 14.19 11.96
CA ILE A 222 -0.59 15.17 11.11
C ILE A 222 -1.55 15.97 10.20
N GLY A 223 -2.62 15.34 9.73
CA GLY A 223 -3.65 16.01 8.91
C GLY A 223 -4.70 16.78 9.74
N TYR A 224 -4.66 16.67 11.07
CA TYR A 224 -5.62 17.35 11.92
C TYR A 224 -5.47 18.88 11.82
N ARG A 225 -6.58 19.56 11.61
CA ARG A 225 -6.68 21.02 11.67
C ARG A 225 -7.83 21.38 12.60
N PRO A 226 -7.60 22.19 13.65
CA PRO A 226 -8.68 22.75 14.45
C PRO A 226 -9.54 23.62 13.54
N ALA A 227 -10.84 23.55 13.73
CA ALA A 227 -11.76 24.26 12.86
C ALA A 227 -11.77 25.77 13.14
N GLU A 228 -11.75 26.51 12.08
CA GLU A 228 -12.51 27.76 12.02
C GLU A 228 -13.97 27.37 11.73
N ASP A 229 -14.94 27.88 12.48
CA ASP A 229 -16.38 27.58 12.32
C ASP A 229 -16.82 26.12 12.60
N ASP A 230 -16.38 25.48 13.67
CA ASP A 230 -16.81 24.14 14.13
C ASP A 230 -16.57 23.00 13.12
N LYS A 231 -15.81 23.19 12.06
CA LYS A 231 -15.40 22.14 11.13
C LYS A 231 -14.04 21.58 11.48
N VAL A 232 -14.01 20.44 12.12
CA VAL A 232 -12.74 19.71 12.40
C VAL A 232 -12.33 18.91 11.17
N PHE A 233 -11.09 19.14 10.68
CA PHE A 233 -10.46 18.25 9.71
C PHE A 233 -9.73 17.15 10.48
N PRO A 234 -10.14 15.88 10.32
CA PRO A 234 -9.52 14.79 11.05
C PRO A 234 -8.13 14.45 10.51
N GLY A 235 -7.26 13.97 11.39
CA GLY A 235 -6.01 13.34 10.99
C GLY A 235 -6.17 11.87 10.61
N GLY A 236 -5.07 11.25 10.21
CA GLY A 236 -5.03 9.83 9.83
C GLY A 236 -5.35 8.86 10.95
N ASP A 237 -5.23 9.29 12.19
CA ASP A 237 -5.63 8.57 13.41
C ASP A 237 -7.14 8.28 13.50
N LEU A 238 -7.95 8.86 12.62
CA LEU A 238 -9.35 8.49 12.47
C LEU A 238 -9.54 7.10 11.82
N TYR A 239 -8.60 6.63 10.99
CA TYR A 239 -8.79 5.39 10.22
C TYR A 239 -9.06 4.14 11.05
N PRO A 240 -8.38 3.87 12.19
CA PRO A 240 -8.73 2.73 13.02
C PRO A 240 -10.20 2.71 13.46
N THR A 241 -10.79 3.89 13.70
CA THR A 241 -12.22 4.04 14.01
C THR A 241 -13.09 3.81 12.79
N LEU A 242 -12.73 4.38 11.64
CA LEU A 242 -13.47 4.20 10.39
C LEU A 242 -13.52 2.72 9.98
N ILE A 243 -12.39 2.01 10.06
CA ILE A 243 -12.30 0.59 9.73
C ILE A 243 -13.24 -0.24 10.61
N ARG A 244 -13.29 0.04 11.92
CA ARG A 244 -14.13 -0.69 12.88
C ARG A 244 -15.62 -0.40 12.74
N LYS A 245 -16.00 0.72 12.15
CA LYS A 245 -17.39 1.21 12.08
C LYS A 245 -18.02 1.18 10.70
N ASN A 246 -17.27 0.74 9.69
CA ASN A 246 -17.76 0.63 8.32
C ASN A 246 -17.66 -0.81 7.80
N PRO A 247 -18.43 -1.17 6.79
CA PRO A 247 -18.28 -2.46 6.11
C PRO A 247 -16.87 -2.69 5.59
N ILE A 248 -16.41 -3.95 5.65
CA ILE A 248 -15.11 -4.35 5.11
C ILE A 248 -15.07 -4.10 3.61
N LYS A 249 -13.97 -3.52 3.15
CA LYS A 249 -13.67 -3.30 1.73
C LYS A 249 -12.72 -4.38 1.21
N PRO A 250 -12.78 -4.77 -0.07
CA PRO A 250 -11.95 -5.85 -0.62
C PRO A 250 -10.50 -5.39 -0.84
N LEU A 251 -9.82 -4.96 0.23
CA LEU A 251 -8.47 -4.42 0.13
C LEU A 251 -7.40 -5.43 0.57
N LYS A 252 -6.28 -5.42 -0.15
CA LYS A 252 -5.03 -6.10 0.17
C LYS A 252 -4.00 -5.04 0.59
N ILE A 253 -3.57 -5.07 1.85
CA ILE A 253 -2.84 -3.97 2.48
C ILE A 253 -1.53 -4.49 3.06
N PHE A 254 -0.42 -3.90 2.65
CA PHE A 254 0.89 -4.13 3.24
C PHE A 254 1.27 -2.93 4.11
N LEU A 255 1.59 -3.19 5.38
CA LEU A 255 2.04 -2.18 6.33
C LEU A 255 3.52 -2.42 6.68
N GLN A 256 4.35 -1.40 6.57
CA GLN A 256 5.73 -1.44 7.04
C GLN A 256 6.00 -0.25 7.93
N ASP A 257 6.68 -0.48 9.06
CA ASP A 257 7.15 0.58 9.94
C ASP A 257 8.32 0.11 10.80
N GLY A 258 8.93 1.03 11.55
CA GLY A 258 10.05 0.79 12.44
C GLY A 258 9.85 1.39 13.82
N SER A 259 10.38 0.72 14.84
CA SER A 259 10.26 1.14 16.25
C SER A 259 10.98 2.45 16.60
N ASN A 260 11.86 2.92 15.72
CA ASN A 260 12.53 4.22 15.87
C ASN A 260 11.95 5.29 14.93
N ASP A 261 10.70 5.11 14.49
CA ASP A 261 9.97 6.12 13.73
C ASP A 261 9.59 7.32 14.61
N LEU A 262 9.03 8.37 14.01
CA LEU A 262 8.70 9.64 14.66
C LEU A 262 7.77 9.44 15.86
N ASP A 263 8.07 10.21 16.92
CA ASP A 263 7.21 10.44 18.07
C ASP A 263 7.24 11.94 18.38
N ASN A 264 6.18 12.67 18.04
CA ASN A 264 6.11 14.12 18.13
C ASN A 264 4.67 14.61 18.40
N GLU A 265 4.40 15.91 18.24
CA GLU A 265 3.09 16.53 18.47
C GLU A 265 1.95 15.95 17.63
N HIS A 266 2.26 15.26 16.53
CA HIS A 266 1.24 14.61 15.70
C HIS A 266 0.95 13.17 16.13
N GLY A 267 1.75 12.61 17.03
CA GLY A 267 1.62 11.25 17.55
C GLY A 267 2.86 10.39 17.32
N ASN A 268 2.73 9.11 17.65
CA ASN A 268 3.76 8.09 17.44
C ASN A 268 3.41 7.25 16.21
N TRP A 269 4.25 7.29 15.18
CA TRP A 269 4.00 6.61 13.89
C TRP A 269 3.94 5.10 14.06
N PHE A 270 4.89 4.51 14.78
CA PHE A 270 4.94 3.06 14.96
C PHE A 270 3.70 2.51 15.68
N LEU A 271 3.24 3.18 16.74
CA LEU A 271 2.00 2.82 17.43
C LEU A 271 0.78 3.01 16.53
N ALA A 272 0.73 4.08 15.74
CA ALA A 272 -0.36 4.36 14.81
C ALA A 272 -0.48 3.27 13.74
N ASN A 273 0.62 2.81 13.16
CA ASN A 273 0.64 1.70 12.20
C ASN A 273 0.21 0.36 12.85
N GLN A 274 0.61 0.12 14.10
CA GLN A 274 0.11 -1.04 14.86
C GLN A 274 -1.40 -0.94 15.13
N GLN A 275 -1.93 0.25 15.43
CA GLN A 275 -3.38 0.47 15.58
C GLN A 275 -4.14 0.22 14.28
N MET A 276 -3.58 0.61 13.13
CA MET A 276 -4.14 0.28 11.82
C MET A 276 -4.24 -1.23 11.63
N LEU A 277 -3.15 -1.96 11.87
CA LEU A 277 -3.14 -3.43 11.79
C LEU A 277 -4.23 -4.03 12.68
N LYS A 278 -4.30 -3.60 13.95
CA LYS A 278 -5.29 -4.12 14.91
C LYS A 278 -6.73 -3.80 14.52
N ALA A 279 -6.98 -2.68 13.87
CA ALA A 279 -8.31 -2.34 13.37
C ALA A 279 -8.74 -3.26 12.21
N LEU A 280 -7.83 -3.52 11.26
CA LEU A 280 -8.07 -4.41 10.12
C LEU A 280 -8.27 -5.87 10.58
N GLU A 281 -7.43 -6.37 11.48
CA GLU A 281 -7.55 -7.72 12.07
C GLU A 281 -8.87 -7.89 12.83
N TRP A 282 -9.26 -6.87 13.63
CA TRP A 282 -10.50 -6.87 14.37
C TRP A 282 -11.70 -6.95 13.43
N ALA A 283 -11.71 -6.16 12.34
CA ALA A 283 -12.82 -6.17 11.39
C ALA A 283 -12.98 -7.56 10.74
N ASN A 284 -11.90 -8.22 10.36
CA ASN A 284 -11.93 -9.60 9.86
C ASN A 284 -12.48 -10.58 10.90
N SER A 285 -11.98 -10.50 12.14
CA SER A 285 -12.43 -11.38 13.24
C SER A 285 -13.91 -11.16 13.59
N GLU A 286 -14.39 -9.92 13.51
CA GLU A 286 -15.81 -9.60 13.72
C GLU A 286 -16.68 -10.21 12.62
N ALA A 287 -16.27 -10.08 11.36
CA ALA A 287 -16.97 -10.67 10.24
C ALA A 287 -17.02 -12.22 10.31
N ASP A 288 -15.94 -12.85 10.83
CA ASP A 288 -15.91 -14.30 11.05
C ASP A 288 -16.86 -14.73 12.17
N ARG A 289 -16.91 -13.97 13.29
CA ARG A 289 -17.86 -14.21 14.39
C ARG A 289 -19.31 -14.07 13.94
N GLN A 290 -19.58 -13.14 13.02
CA GLN A 290 -20.91 -12.92 12.45
C GLN A 290 -21.23 -13.87 11.30
N HIS A 291 -20.34 -14.81 10.96
CA HIS A 291 -20.46 -15.70 9.80
C HIS A 291 -20.77 -14.96 8.48
N SER A 292 -20.19 -13.77 8.33
CA SER A 292 -20.38 -12.93 7.15
C SER A 292 -19.71 -13.57 5.91
N ASN A 293 -20.44 -13.64 4.80
CA ASN A 293 -19.92 -14.07 3.49
C ASN A 293 -19.26 -12.92 2.70
N GLY A 294 -19.18 -11.71 3.29
CA GLY A 294 -18.54 -10.55 2.66
C GLY A 294 -17.02 -10.67 2.55
N PRO A 295 -16.37 -9.65 1.98
CA PRO A 295 -14.92 -9.64 1.81
C PRO A 295 -14.16 -9.67 3.15
N ARG A 296 -12.87 -9.94 3.08
CA ARG A 296 -11.91 -9.81 4.17
C ARG A 296 -10.76 -8.91 3.72
N TYR A 297 -10.20 -8.15 4.64
CA TYR A 297 -8.92 -7.51 4.39
C TYR A 297 -7.84 -8.58 4.27
N ARG A 298 -7.07 -8.55 3.19
CA ARG A 298 -5.85 -9.35 3.04
C ARG A 298 -4.69 -8.50 3.57
N ILE A 299 -4.03 -8.93 4.65
CA ILE A 299 -3.12 -8.08 5.39
C ILE A 299 -1.77 -8.77 5.53
N ALA A 300 -0.70 -8.04 5.26
CA ALA A 300 0.65 -8.39 5.69
C ALA A 300 1.33 -7.18 6.30
N HIS A 301 2.30 -7.41 7.17
CA HIS A 301 3.09 -6.35 7.76
C HIS A 301 4.52 -6.79 8.05
N VAL A 302 5.42 -5.83 8.09
CA VAL A 302 6.80 -6.01 8.56
C VAL A 302 7.13 -4.86 9.50
N TRP A 303 7.43 -5.20 10.74
CA TRP A 303 7.94 -4.27 11.74
C TRP A 303 9.45 -4.43 11.89
N GLY A 304 10.17 -3.32 11.98
CA GLY A 304 11.62 -3.31 12.15
C GLY A 304 12.07 -2.31 13.21
N ASP A 305 13.32 -1.95 13.13
CA ASP A 305 13.98 -0.96 13.99
C ASP A 305 14.37 0.32 13.22
N GLY A 306 13.77 0.53 12.04
CA GLY A 306 14.02 1.70 11.20
C GLY A 306 13.49 2.99 11.81
N SER A 307 14.09 4.10 11.40
CA SER A 307 13.60 5.46 11.64
C SER A 307 12.63 5.87 10.52
N HIS A 308 12.15 7.13 10.56
CA HIS A 308 11.28 7.69 9.52
C HIS A 308 12.03 7.92 8.20
N SER A 309 12.37 6.83 7.52
CA SER A 309 13.10 6.85 6.24
C SER A 309 12.58 5.79 5.27
N ASP A 310 12.93 5.96 3.98
CA ASP A 310 12.58 4.98 2.94
C ASP A 310 13.46 3.71 2.97
N ASP A 311 14.49 3.65 3.83
CA ASP A 311 15.52 2.60 3.76
C ASP A 311 14.96 1.21 4.00
N HIS A 312 14.18 1.03 5.07
CA HIS A 312 13.58 -0.27 5.37
C HIS A 312 12.57 -0.68 4.31
N GLY A 313 11.65 0.23 3.97
CA GLY A 313 10.65 -0.02 2.93
C GLY A 313 11.27 -0.35 1.59
N GLY A 314 12.32 0.38 1.20
CA GLY A 314 13.05 0.15 -0.05
C GLY A 314 13.78 -1.19 -0.08
N ALA A 315 14.41 -1.59 1.04
CA ALA A 315 15.10 -2.87 1.14
C ALA A 315 14.17 -4.07 0.94
N ILE A 316 12.93 -3.98 1.42
CA ILE A 316 11.93 -5.05 1.31
C ILE A 316 10.91 -4.84 0.18
N LEU A 317 11.03 -3.76 -0.60
CA LEU A 317 10.09 -3.46 -1.70
C LEU A 317 9.94 -4.62 -2.71
N PRO A 318 10.99 -5.36 -3.08
CA PRO A 318 10.82 -6.54 -3.90
C PRO A 318 9.86 -7.59 -3.31
N ASP A 319 9.95 -7.85 -2.02
CA ASP A 319 9.08 -8.82 -1.34
C ASP A 319 7.65 -8.28 -1.16
N ILE A 320 7.52 -6.98 -0.91
CA ILE A 320 6.20 -6.31 -0.91
C ILE A 320 5.51 -6.51 -2.26
N LEU A 321 6.21 -6.23 -3.36
CA LEU A 321 5.62 -6.35 -4.70
C LEU A 321 5.28 -7.81 -5.05
N ARG A 322 6.11 -8.80 -4.68
CA ARG A 322 5.77 -10.22 -4.81
C ARG A 322 4.50 -10.56 -4.07
N TRP A 323 4.39 -10.12 -2.84
CA TRP A 323 3.19 -10.37 -2.03
C TRP A 323 1.95 -9.71 -2.62
N MET A 324 2.07 -8.49 -3.17
CA MET A 324 0.94 -7.79 -3.79
C MET A 324 0.32 -8.57 -4.95
N TRP A 325 1.11 -9.28 -5.75
CA TRP A 325 0.62 -10.06 -6.89
C TRP A 325 0.46 -11.56 -6.61
N LYS A 326 0.88 -12.04 -5.44
CA LYS A 326 0.57 -13.40 -5.02
C LYS A 326 -0.94 -13.49 -4.69
N GLU A 327 -1.61 -14.51 -5.22
CA GLU A 327 -3.01 -14.85 -4.93
C GLU A 327 -3.24 -15.28 -3.48
#